data_e7531601e42e061ba6b40cf80324c172
#
_entry.id   e7531601e42e061ba6b40cf80324c172
#
_cell.length_a   1.000
_cell.length_b   1.000
_cell.length_c   1.000
_cell.angle_alpha   90.00
_cell.angle_beta   90.00
_cell.angle_gamma   90.00
#
_symmetry.space_group_name_H-M   'P 1'
#
loop_
_entity.id
_entity.type
_entity.pdbx_description
1 polymer ?
#
loop_
_entity_poly.entity_id
_entity_poly.type
_entity_poly.pdbx_seq_one_letter_code
_entity_poly.pdbx_strand_id
1 'polypeptide(L)'
;MLKTLLNSNLIIILLLPLSILFRAIIAIRNYLYDTNRLKARTLPCKVISIGNITTGGSGTTPTVEFLSLYLKSLGKNVGIISRGYGRTSKNTKIVTDGINKPTSWEICGDEAFLLANKLDNIPIIVGKSKYDSGLKMATEFNTDIIIIDDGFQHRSLHRDLDIVLVNSKDTSKDHLPVPLGALRENL
;
A
#
# COMPACT_ATOMS: atom_id res chain seq x y z
N MET A 1 -1.55 19.49 16.99
CA MET A 1 -0.79 20.67 16.54
C MET A 1 -1.01 20.98 15.04
N LEU A 2 -0.86 20.06 14.10
CA LEU A 2 -1.10 20.32 12.66
C LEU A 2 -2.57 20.70 12.34
N LYS A 3 -3.55 20.04 12.97
CA LYS A 3 -4.99 20.34 12.79
C LYS A 3 -5.41 21.74 13.24
N THR A 4 -4.69 22.33 14.19
CA THR A 4 -4.97 23.70 14.70
C THR A 4 -4.39 24.78 13.79
N LEU A 5 -3.27 24.49 13.12
CA LEU A 5 -2.63 25.41 12.18
C LEU A 5 -3.44 25.55 10.87
N LEU A 6 -4.09 24.47 10.40
CA LEU A 6 -4.92 24.48 9.18
C LEU A 6 -6.21 25.31 9.30
N ASN A 7 -6.51 25.88 10.47
CA ASN A 7 -7.70 26.73 10.67
C ASN A 7 -7.46 28.22 10.35
N SER A 8 -6.24 28.65 9.97
CA SER A 8 -6.03 30.02 9.53
C SER A 8 -6.36 30.13 8.03
N ASN A 9 -7.24 31.05 7.66
CA ASN A 9 -7.63 31.32 6.26
C ASN A 9 -6.40 31.54 5.36
N LEU A 10 -5.31 32.09 5.91
CA LEU A 10 -4.07 32.34 5.20
C LEU A 10 -3.38 31.03 4.73
N ILE A 11 -3.36 30.02 5.59
CA ILE A 11 -2.75 28.71 5.25
C ILE A 11 -3.59 27.98 4.21
N ILE A 12 -4.92 28.05 4.30
CA ILE A 12 -5.82 27.48 3.29
C ILE A 12 -5.56 28.13 1.92
N ILE A 13 -5.49 29.47 1.86
CA ILE A 13 -5.22 30.20 0.62
C ILE A 13 -3.86 29.82 0.03
N LEU A 14 -2.83 29.64 0.85
CA LEU A 14 -1.48 29.28 0.42
C LEU A 14 -1.42 27.84 -0.11
N LEU A 15 -2.11 26.90 0.55
CA LEU A 15 -2.06 25.47 0.21
C LEU A 15 -3.08 25.06 -0.87
N LEU A 16 -4.10 25.88 -1.13
CA LEU A 16 -5.16 25.58 -2.10
C LEU A 16 -4.61 25.31 -3.51
N PRO A 17 -3.73 26.16 -4.10
CA PRO A 17 -3.20 25.89 -5.44
C PRO A 17 -2.39 24.60 -5.50
N LEU A 18 -1.66 24.26 -4.43
CA LEU A 18 -0.90 23.01 -4.34
C LEU A 18 -1.82 21.78 -4.28
N SER A 19 -2.93 21.87 -3.55
CA SER A 19 -3.94 20.79 -3.51
C SER A 19 -4.65 20.62 -4.86
N ILE A 20 -4.95 21.70 -5.56
CA ILE A 20 -5.55 21.65 -6.91
C ILE A 20 -4.55 20.99 -7.87
N LEU A 21 -3.28 21.40 -7.83
CA LEU A 21 -2.23 20.80 -8.66
C LEU A 21 -2.07 19.31 -8.39
N PHE A 22 -2.02 18.91 -7.10
CA PHE A 22 -1.96 17.51 -6.71
C PHE A 22 -3.14 16.71 -7.26
N ARG A 23 -4.37 17.25 -7.10
CA ARG A 23 -5.59 16.62 -7.65
C ARG A 23 -5.53 16.48 -9.16
N ALA A 24 -5.06 17.49 -9.88
CA ALA A 24 -4.90 17.45 -11.34
C ALA A 24 -3.90 16.35 -11.76
N ILE A 25 -2.76 16.24 -11.10
CA ILE A 25 -1.75 15.21 -11.36
C ILE A 25 -2.35 13.81 -11.16
N ILE A 26 -3.08 13.58 -10.06
CA ILE A 26 -3.74 12.29 -9.79
C ILE A 26 -4.80 12.00 -10.86
N ALA A 27 -5.62 12.99 -11.24
CA ALA A 27 -6.63 12.82 -12.29
C ALA A 27 -6.02 12.45 -13.64
N ILE A 28 -4.96 13.15 -14.06
CA ILE A 28 -4.24 12.86 -15.31
C ILE A 28 -3.62 11.45 -15.26
N ARG A 29 -2.95 11.09 -14.16
CA ARG A 29 -2.39 9.75 -13.98
C ARG A 29 -3.47 8.68 -14.11
N ASN A 30 -4.60 8.86 -13.43
CA ASN A 30 -5.70 7.92 -13.45
C ASN A 30 -6.29 7.80 -14.86
N TYR A 31 -6.55 8.90 -15.53
CA TYR A 31 -7.00 8.93 -16.92
C TYR A 31 -6.07 8.18 -17.88
N LEU A 32 -4.75 8.32 -17.70
CA LEU A 32 -3.77 7.63 -18.54
C LEU A 32 -3.80 6.10 -18.35
N TYR A 33 -4.04 5.62 -17.11
CA TYR A 33 -4.24 4.20 -16.85
C TYR A 33 -5.61 3.70 -17.33
N ASP A 34 -6.69 4.44 -17.11
CA ASP A 34 -8.05 4.08 -17.51
C ASP A 34 -8.20 4.00 -19.04
N THR A 35 -7.47 4.84 -19.77
CA THR A 35 -7.42 4.83 -21.24
C THR A 35 -6.35 3.89 -21.81
N ASN A 36 -5.69 3.06 -20.98
CA ASN A 36 -4.60 2.16 -21.36
C ASN A 36 -3.39 2.85 -22.05
N ARG A 37 -3.24 4.18 -21.92
CA ARG A 37 -2.04 4.89 -22.39
C ARG A 37 -0.83 4.59 -21.52
N LEU A 38 -1.03 4.39 -20.23
CA LEU A 38 -0.07 3.78 -19.33
C LEU A 38 -0.52 2.33 -19.07
N LYS A 39 0.39 1.37 -19.30
CA LYS A 39 0.11 -0.05 -19.08
C LYS A 39 0.54 -0.50 -17.70
N ALA A 40 -0.36 -1.16 -16.98
CA ALA A 40 -0.01 -1.88 -15.77
C ALA A 40 0.71 -3.19 -16.14
N ARG A 41 1.76 -3.53 -15.41
CA ARG A 41 2.50 -4.79 -15.58
C ARG A 41 1.77 -5.90 -14.84
N THR A 42 1.70 -7.09 -15.41
CA THR A 42 1.04 -8.26 -14.82
C THR A 42 2.05 -9.21 -14.17
N LEU A 43 1.64 -9.91 -13.13
CA LEU A 43 2.39 -11.00 -12.50
C LEU A 43 1.79 -12.36 -12.91
N PRO A 44 2.54 -13.46 -12.78
CA PRO A 44 2.05 -14.80 -13.12
C PRO A 44 1.12 -15.40 -12.05
N CYS A 45 0.67 -14.63 -11.08
CA CYS A 45 -0.23 -15.01 -9.99
C CYS A 45 -1.29 -13.93 -9.75
N LYS A 46 -2.30 -14.23 -8.93
CA LYS A 46 -3.33 -13.25 -8.56
C LYS A 46 -2.80 -12.20 -7.61
N VAL A 47 -3.27 -10.97 -7.76
CA VAL A 47 -2.84 -9.83 -6.96
C VAL A 47 -4.04 -9.16 -6.31
N ILE A 48 -4.01 -9.10 -4.98
CA ILE A 48 -4.99 -8.36 -4.16
C ILE A 48 -4.28 -7.17 -3.53
N SER A 49 -4.80 -5.98 -3.77
CA SER A 49 -4.31 -4.76 -3.13
C SER A 49 -5.19 -4.42 -1.93
N ILE A 50 -4.57 -4.15 -0.80
CA ILE A 50 -5.23 -3.56 0.37
C ILE A 50 -4.61 -2.19 0.58
N GLY A 51 -5.47 -1.17 0.71
CA GLY A 51 -4.99 0.19 0.88
C GLY A 51 -6.10 1.11 1.35
N ASN A 52 -5.80 2.39 1.34
CA ASN A 52 -6.73 3.44 1.73
C ASN A 52 -6.68 4.63 0.78
N ILE A 53 -7.70 5.46 0.84
CA ILE A 53 -7.80 6.70 0.05
C ILE A 53 -7.30 7.92 0.83
N THR A 54 -7.14 7.82 2.15
CA THR A 54 -6.69 8.91 3.03
C THR A 54 -5.31 8.61 3.60
N THR A 55 -4.58 9.64 4.01
CA THR A 55 -3.37 9.48 4.82
C THR A 55 -3.75 9.20 6.27
N GLY A 56 -3.19 8.14 6.86
CA GLY A 56 -3.45 7.76 8.26
C GLY A 56 -3.64 6.26 8.44
N GLY A 57 -3.77 5.84 9.69
CA GLY A 57 -3.98 4.43 10.04
C GLY A 57 -5.44 4.03 9.81
N SER A 58 -5.73 3.34 8.73
CA SER A 58 -7.07 2.85 8.36
C SER A 58 -7.27 1.36 8.65
N GLY A 59 -6.30 0.71 9.31
CA GLY A 59 -6.37 -0.72 9.60
C GLY A 59 -5.92 -1.62 8.44
N THR A 60 -5.07 -1.12 7.54
CA THR A 60 -4.52 -1.91 6.42
C THR A 60 -3.77 -3.13 6.90
N THR A 61 -2.82 -2.98 7.82
CA THR A 61 -2.01 -4.09 8.35
C THR A 61 -2.83 -5.20 9.02
N PRO A 62 -3.80 -4.92 9.91
CA PRO A 62 -4.71 -5.94 10.43
C PRO A 62 -5.55 -6.62 9.34
N THR A 63 -5.95 -5.90 8.31
CA THR A 63 -6.71 -6.48 7.19
C THR A 63 -5.83 -7.40 6.33
N VAL A 64 -4.58 -7.01 6.09
CA VAL A 64 -3.58 -7.87 5.43
C VAL A 64 -3.37 -9.15 6.22
N GLU A 65 -3.17 -9.05 7.55
CA GLU A 65 -3.03 -10.19 8.46
C GLU A 65 -4.23 -11.13 8.34
N PHE A 66 -5.44 -10.61 8.53
CA PHE A 66 -6.68 -11.39 8.45
C PHE A 66 -6.85 -12.10 7.11
N LEU A 67 -6.72 -11.36 6.00
CA LEU A 67 -6.93 -11.90 4.67
C LEU A 67 -5.87 -12.96 4.32
N SER A 68 -4.62 -12.75 4.74
CA SER A 68 -3.54 -13.72 4.51
C SER A 68 -3.82 -15.04 5.22
N LEU A 69 -4.25 -15.00 6.47
CA LEU A 69 -4.62 -16.20 7.24
C LEU A 69 -5.86 -16.89 6.66
N TYR A 70 -6.87 -16.11 6.24
CA TYR A 70 -8.07 -16.63 5.62
C TYR A 70 -7.77 -17.38 4.32
N LEU A 71 -7.03 -16.74 3.40
CA LEU A 71 -6.66 -17.38 2.12
C LEU A 71 -5.78 -18.62 2.33
N LYS A 72 -4.87 -18.59 3.29
CA LYS A 72 -4.06 -19.73 3.67
C LYS A 72 -4.92 -20.88 4.20
N SER A 73 -5.95 -20.60 5.01
CA SER A 73 -6.88 -21.62 5.51
C SER A 73 -7.67 -22.30 4.38
N LEU A 74 -7.81 -21.63 3.22
CA LEU A 74 -8.37 -22.19 1.99
C LEU A 74 -7.35 -22.97 1.14
N GLY A 75 -6.15 -23.24 1.67
CA GLY A 75 -5.10 -24.00 0.99
C GLY A 75 -4.36 -23.21 -0.08
N LYS A 76 -4.42 -21.85 -0.08
CA LYS A 76 -3.68 -21.02 -1.05
C LYS A 76 -2.27 -20.70 -0.55
N ASN A 77 -1.30 -20.71 -1.46
CA ASN A 77 0.03 -20.19 -1.22
C ASN A 77 0.00 -18.68 -1.31
N VAL A 78 0.05 -18.00 -0.16
CA VAL A 78 -0.06 -16.54 -0.05
C VAL A 78 1.31 -15.93 0.20
N GLY A 79 1.62 -14.83 -0.50
CA GLY A 79 2.77 -13.99 -0.22
C GLY A 79 2.34 -12.54 0.04
N ILE A 80 3.11 -11.80 0.83
CA ILE A 80 2.85 -10.39 1.11
C ILE A 80 3.97 -9.53 0.56
N ILE A 81 3.63 -8.44 -0.13
CA ILE A 81 4.59 -7.41 -0.53
C ILE A 81 4.23 -6.08 0.11
N SER A 82 5.19 -5.45 0.76
CA SER A 82 5.06 -4.13 1.37
C SER A 82 6.14 -3.19 0.85
N ARG A 83 6.04 -1.91 1.17
CA ARG A 83 7.08 -0.93 0.85
C ARG A 83 8.26 -1.01 1.81
N GLY A 84 8.00 -1.43 3.04
CA GLY A 84 8.96 -1.40 4.14
C GLY A 84 9.28 0.04 4.52
N TYR A 85 8.29 0.78 4.97
CA TYR A 85 8.47 2.16 5.44
C TYR A 85 9.42 2.20 6.64
N GLY A 86 10.26 3.22 6.72
CA GLY A 86 11.22 3.37 7.83
C GLY A 86 12.50 2.53 7.74
N ARG A 87 12.62 1.57 6.82
CA ARG A 87 13.82 0.73 6.69
C ARG A 87 15.04 1.50 6.15
N THR A 88 16.22 1.05 6.53
CA THR A 88 17.50 1.67 6.13
C THR A 88 17.84 1.43 4.66
N SER A 89 17.63 0.22 4.14
CA SER A 89 17.93 -0.13 2.74
C SER A 89 16.69 0.02 1.85
N LYS A 90 16.87 0.58 0.64
CA LYS A 90 15.80 0.72 -0.37
C LYS A 90 15.70 -0.44 -1.35
N ASN A 91 16.63 -1.41 -1.30
CA ASN A 91 16.65 -2.56 -2.19
C ASN A 91 15.49 -3.52 -1.89
N THR A 92 15.06 -4.29 -2.90
CA THR A 92 14.10 -5.39 -2.70
C THR A 92 14.73 -6.46 -1.82
N LYS A 93 14.06 -6.83 -0.72
CA LYS A 93 14.57 -7.75 0.29
C LYS A 93 13.50 -8.72 0.76
N ILE A 94 13.84 -9.98 0.90
CA ILE A 94 13.03 -10.96 1.60
C ILE A 94 13.14 -10.63 3.10
N VAL A 95 11.99 -10.41 3.73
CA VAL A 95 11.86 -10.16 5.16
C VAL A 95 11.79 -11.48 5.90
N THR A 96 10.97 -12.37 5.39
CA THR A 96 10.82 -13.75 5.87
C THR A 96 10.43 -14.65 4.69
N ASP A 97 10.91 -15.86 4.71
CA ASP A 97 10.47 -16.95 3.83
C ASP A 97 9.23 -17.69 4.38
N GLY A 98 8.70 -17.19 5.50
CA GLY A 98 7.60 -17.82 6.26
C GLY A 98 8.07 -18.62 7.46
N ILE A 99 9.35 -18.94 7.58
CA ILE A 99 9.98 -19.72 8.66
C ILE A 99 10.95 -18.83 9.45
N ASN A 100 11.91 -18.23 8.73
CA ASN A 100 12.93 -17.39 9.34
C ASN A 100 12.37 -15.98 9.59
N LYS A 101 12.42 -15.53 10.85
CA LYS A 101 11.92 -14.20 11.24
C LYS A 101 13.01 -13.14 11.12
N PRO A 102 12.66 -11.88 10.79
CA PRO A 102 13.63 -10.79 10.78
C PRO A 102 14.07 -10.47 12.22
N THR A 103 15.34 -10.07 12.37
CA THR A 103 15.92 -9.75 13.68
C THR A 103 15.62 -8.34 14.13
N SER A 104 15.25 -7.43 13.22
CA SER A 104 15.07 -6.02 13.54
C SER A 104 14.16 -5.34 12.50
N TRP A 105 13.39 -4.36 12.96
CA TRP A 105 12.48 -3.58 12.13
C TRP A 105 13.22 -2.61 11.18
N GLU A 106 14.42 -2.14 11.54
CA GLU A 106 15.24 -1.27 10.70
C GLU A 106 15.61 -1.92 9.36
N ILE A 107 15.60 -3.25 9.32
CA ILE A 107 15.92 -4.01 8.12
C ILE A 107 14.75 -4.04 7.13
N CYS A 108 13.51 -4.09 7.63
CA CYS A 108 12.33 -4.38 6.82
C CYS A 108 11.21 -3.33 6.93
N GLY A 109 11.28 -2.45 7.91
CA GLY A 109 10.18 -1.55 8.27
C GLY A 109 9.26 -2.16 9.33
N ASP A 110 8.62 -1.30 10.10
CA ASP A 110 7.80 -1.65 11.27
C ASP A 110 6.59 -2.54 10.92
N GLU A 111 5.84 -2.20 9.87
CA GLU A 111 4.66 -2.98 9.43
C GLU A 111 5.07 -4.38 8.95
N ALA A 112 6.10 -4.47 8.10
CA ALA A 112 6.58 -5.76 7.61
C ALA A 112 7.20 -6.61 8.72
N PHE A 113 7.87 -5.99 9.70
CA PHE A 113 8.38 -6.65 10.90
C PHE A 113 7.25 -7.23 11.75
N LEU A 114 6.20 -6.44 11.98
CA LEU A 114 5.02 -6.89 12.73
C LEU A 114 4.36 -8.10 12.06
N LEU A 115 4.08 -8.00 10.75
CA LEU A 115 3.47 -9.09 9.99
C LEU A 115 4.35 -10.35 9.99
N ALA A 116 5.66 -10.21 9.78
CA ALA A 116 6.58 -11.34 9.78
C ALA A 116 6.63 -12.07 11.13
N ASN A 117 6.48 -11.37 12.24
CA ASN A 117 6.46 -12.00 13.57
C ASN A 117 5.12 -12.66 13.90
N LYS A 118 4.02 -12.20 13.32
CA LYS A 118 2.68 -12.75 13.56
C LYS A 118 2.31 -13.90 12.62
N LEU A 119 2.82 -13.87 11.39
CA LEU A 119 2.43 -14.81 10.36
C LEU A 119 3.46 -15.89 10.18
N ASP A 120 3.04 -17.15 10.29
CA ASP A 120 3.87 -18.31 10.01
C ASP A 120 3.56 -18.90 8.62
N ASN A 121 4.59 -19.38 7.93
CA ASN A 121 4.50 -19.95 6.59
C ASN A 121 3.83 -19.00 5.56
N ILE A 122 4.09 -17.71 5.67
CA ILE A 122 3.69 -16.69 4.70
C ILE A 122 4.93 -15.84 4.40
N PRO A 123 5.53 -15.94 3.21
CA PRO A 123 6.69 -15.14 2.84
C PRO A 123 6.31 -13.67 2.69
N ILE A 124 7.23 -12.79 3.08
CA ILE A 124 7.08 -11.34 3.01
C ILE A 124 8.28 -10.74 2.31
N ILE A 125 8.03 -9.92 1.29
CA ILE A 125 9.07 -9.16 0.57
C ILE A 125 8.78 -7.67 0.68
N VAL A 126 9.82 -6.88 0.95
CA VAL A 126 9.75 -5.42 0.91
C VAL A 126 10.54 -4.87 -0.26
N GLY A 127 9.99 -3.87 -0.93
CA GLY A 127 10.65 -3.24 -2.06
C GLY A 127 9.99 -1.94 -2.52
N LYS A 128 10.79 -1.10 -3.20
CA LYS A 128 10.28 0.14 -3.80
C LYS A 128 9.39 -0.16 -5.02
N SER A 129 9.81 -1.10 -5.86
CA SER A 129 9.04 -1.58 -7.01
C SER A 129 8.15 -2.75 -6.57
N LYS A 130 6.84 -2.54 -6.60
CA LYS A 130 5.87 -3.61 -6.28
C LYS A 130 5.92 -4.73 -7.31
N TYR A 131 6.18 -4.39 -8.58
CA TYR A 131 6.32 -5.39 -9.64
C TYR A 131 7.53 -6.30 -9.42
N ASP A 132 8.72 -5.73 -9.16
CA ASP A 132 9.94 -6.54 -8.98
C ASP A 132 9.85 -7.37 -7.69
N SER A 133 9.26 -6.81 -6.64
CA SER A 133 8.97 -7.57 -5.40
C SER A 133 7.98 -8.71 -5.64
N GLY A 134 6.92 -8.45 -6.42
CA GLY A 134 5.91 -9.44 -6.76
C GLY A 134 6.46 -10.54 -7.69
N LEU A 135 7.27 -10.17 -8.69
CA LEU A 135 7.91 -11.15 -9.56
C LEU A 135 8.84 -12.07 -8.77
N LYS A 136 9.66 -11.51 -7.88
CA LYS A 136 10.53 -12.27 -6.97
C LYS A 136 9.70 -13.20 -6.07
N MET A 137 8.58 -12.70 -5.51
CA MET A 137 7.67 -13.50 -4.70
C MET A 137 7.11 -14.69 -5.48
N ALA A 138 6.60 -14.47 -6.67
CA ALA A 138 6.00 -15.50 -7.50
C ALA A 138 7.01 -16.56 -7.94
N THR A 139 8.25 -16.15 -8.27
CA THR A 139 9.29 -17.08 -8.74
C THR A 139 9.97 -17.88 -7.64
N GLU A 140 10.20 -17.29 -6.46
CA GLU A 140 10.94 -17.96 -5.37
C GLU A 140 10.03 -18.76 -4.44
N PHE A 141 8.76 -18.37 -4.29
CA PHE A 141 7.83 -18.96 -3.31
C PHE A 141 6.62 -19.65 -3.94
N ASN A 142 6.53 -19.70 -5.28
CA ASN A 142 5.42 -20.33 -6.00
C ASN A 142 4.05 -19.92 -5.46
N THR A 143 3.84 -18.62 -5.26
CA THR A 143 2.64 -18.07 -4.66
C THR A 143 1.46 -18.04 -5.64
N ASP A 144 0.28 -18.46 -5.18
CA ASP A 144 -0.98 -18.35 -5.92
C ASP A 144 -1.54 -16.95 -5.88
N ILE A 145 -1.39 -16.28 -4.72
CA ILE A 145 -1.96 -14.98 -4.44
C ILE A 145 -0.94 -14.10 -3.72
N ILE A 146 -0.73 -12.90 -4.25
CA ILE A 146 0.06 -11.85 -3.61
C ILE A 146 -0.86 -10.80 -3.03
N ILE A 147 -0.69 -10.48 -1.74
CA ILE A 147 -1.35 -9.36 -1.08
C ILE A 147 -0.38 -8.18 -1.04
N ILE A 148 -0.84 -7.02 -1.52
CA ILE A 148 -0.07 -5.78 -1.47
C ILE A 148 -0.55 -4.95 -0.29
N ASP A 149 0.34 -4.71 0.66
CA ASP A 149 0.12 -3.78 1.75
C ASP A 149 0.38 -2.34 1.28
N ASP A 150 -0.60 -1.45 1.56
CA ASP A 150 -0.68 -0.07 1.05
C ASP A 150 -0.49 0.01 -0.48
N GLY A 151 -1.28 -0.80 -1.20
CA GLY A 151 -1.13 -1.02 -2.65
C GLY A 151 -2.00 -0.13 -3.53
N PHE A 152 -3.03 0.53 -3.02
CA PHE A 152 -4.09 1.17 -3.82
C PHE A 152 -3.57 2.22 -4.82
N GLN A 153 -2.56 3.02 -4.45
CA GLN A 153 -1.94 4.03 -5.31
C GLN A 153 -1.01 3.46 -6.39
N HIS A 154 -0.64 2.17 -6.32
CA HIS A 154 0.35 1.55 -7.21
C HIS A 154 -0.28 1.00 -8.50
N ARG A 155 -0.90 1.87 -9.32
CA ARG A 155 -1.57 1.51 -10.58
C ARG A 155 -0.65 0.93 -11.66
N SER A 156 0.67 1.03 -11.51
CA SER A 156 1.65 0.43 -12.42
C SER A 156 1.73 -1.11 -12.35
N LEU A 157 1.13 -1.72 -11.34
CA LEU A 157 0.95 -3.16 -11.20
C LEU A 157 -0.53 -3.49 -11.37
N HIS A 158 -0.83 -4.48 -12.23
CA HIS A 158 -2.18 -5.01 -12.38
C HIS A 158 -2.63 -5.69 -11.08
N ARG A 159 -3.86 -5.42 -10.66
CA ARG A 159 -4.48 -5.99 -9.47
C ARG A 159 -5.79 -6.63 -9.88
N ASP A 160 -6.01 -7.85 -9.44
CA ASP A 160 -7.25 -8.58 -9.70
C ASP A 160 -8.38 -8.12 -8.77
N LEU A 161 -8.01 -7.64 -7.57
CA LEU A 161 -8.95 -7.09 -6.57
C LEU A 161 -8.30 -5.94 -5.80
N ASP A 162 -9.04 -4.86 -5.64
CA ASP A 162 -8.70 -3.76 -4.73
C ASP A 162 -9.65 -3.74 -3.52
N ILE A 163 -9.09 -3.85 -2.32
CA ILE A 163 -9.80 -3.67 -1.05
C ILE A 163 -9.42 -2.31 -0.50
N VAL A 164 -10.39 -1.40 -0.47
CA VAL A 164 -10.17 -0.03 -0.02
C VAL A 164 -10.80 0.17 1.35
N LEU A 165 -9.97 0.53 2.32
CA LEU A 165 -10.41 0.80 3.68
C LEU A 165 -10.73 2.29 3.84
N VAL A 166 -11.90 2.55 4.41
CA VAL A 166 -12.36 3.91 4.72
C VAL A 166 -12.61 3.99 6.22
N ASN A 167 -12.05 5.01 6.86
CA ASN A 167 -12.26 5.22 8.27
C ASN A 167 -13.61 5.91 8.51
N SER A 168 -14.48 5.30 9.31
CA SER A 168 -15.80 5.85 9.65
C SER A 168 -15.74 7.19 10.43
N LYS A 169 -14.57 7.54 10.97
CA LYS A 169 -14.32 8.79 11.70
C LYS A 169 -13.77 9.90 10.80
N ASP A 170 -13.55 9.63 9.51
CA ASP A 170 -13.08 10.66 8.58
C ASP A 170 -14.13 11.76 8.45
N THR A 171 -13.68 13.00 8.58
CA THR A 171 -14.52 14.19 8.47
C THR A 171 -14.50 14.72 7.03
N SER A 172 -15.41 15.65 6.72
CA SER A 172 -15.42 16.34 5.41
C SER A 172 -14.09 17.03 5.08
N LYS A 173 -13.33 17.48 6.09
CA LYS A 173 -11.98 18.07 5.90
C LYS A 173 -10.95 17.02 5.51
N ASP A 174 -11.09 15.78 5.95
CA ASP A 174 -10.20 14.68 5.59
C ASP A 174 -10.41 14.26 4.12
N HIS A 175 -11.55 14.61 3.52
CA HIS A 175 -11.87 14.41 2.10
C HIS A 175 -11.34 15.51 1.17
N LEU A 176 -10.57 16.47 1.68
CA LEU A 176 -9.81 17.39 0.85
C LEU A 176 -8.50 16.75 0.39
N PRO A 177 -8.02 17.10 -0.84
CA PRO A 177 -6.74 16.57 -1.32
C PRO A 177 -5.57 17.07 -0.48
N VAL A 178 -4.51 16.25 -0.41
CA VAL A 178 -3.23 16.66 0.15
C VAL A 178 -2.72 17.91 -0.59
N PRO A 179 -2.14 18.93 0.11
CA PRO A 179 -1.86 18.99 1.53
C PRO A 179 -2.95 19.60 2.42
N LEU A 180 -4.07 20.05 1.87
CA LEU A 180 -5.16 20.65 2.65
C LEU A 180 -5.92 19.64 3.51
N GLY A 181 -6.04 18.41 3.05
CA GLY A 181 -6.67 17.31 3.74
C GLY A 181 -5.84 16.06 3.69
N ALA A 182 -6.51 14.91 3.83
CA ALA A 182 -5.88 13.61 3.91
C ALA A 182 -6.02 12.77 2.63
N LEU A 183 -6.79 13.22 1.62
CA LEU A 183 -7.06 12.46 0.41
C LEU A 183 -5.81 12.28 -0.46
N ARG A 184 -5.48 11.01 -0.72
CA ARG A 184 -4.37 10.57 -1.60
C ARG A 184 -4.86 10.22 -3.01
N GLU A 185 -6.17 10.02 -3.20
CA GLU A 185 -6.81 9.67 -4.48
C GLU A 185 -8.06 10.52 -4.71
N ASN A 186 -8.50 10.62 -5.95
CA ASN A 186 -9.79 11.19 -6.29
C ASN A 186 -10.91 10.17 -5.98
N LEU A 187 -11.96 10.64 -5.36
CA LEU A 187 -13.20 9.89 -5.17
C LEU A 187 -14.04 9.95 -6.44
#